data_cf3962989cac84516851cf73c83fe197
#
_entry.id   cf3962989cac84516851cf73c83fe197
#
_cell.length_a   1.000
_cell.length_b   1.000
_cell.length_c   1.000
_cell.angle_alpha   90.00
_cell.angle_beta   90.00
_cell.angle_gamma   90.00
#
_symmetry.space_group_name_H-M   'P 1'
#
loop_
_entity.id
_entity.type
_entity.pdbx_description
1 polymer ?
#
loop_
_entity_poly.entity_id
_entity_poly.type
_entity_poly.pdbx_seq_one_letter_code
_entity_poly.pdbx_strand_id
1 'polypeptide(L)'
;LSMQQRFAQTSSFAGSVNFGTFHSIFYQILLRSGRVQPGNLLNERQKLNLIYPILKKNKECSAEIAKSFLDAIAYYKNTGEKEKTLEKIPEEWKNCFPQIYREYESARTKVRGVDFDDMLKECEELLQNNTPQREYWQKRFSHILIDEFQDINYRQYCIVRLLAERHKNVFAVGDDDQAIYSFRGARPACMQMFVREFAATQILLRTNYRSHQDIVE
;
A
#
# COMPACT_ATOMS: atom_id res chain seq x y z
N LEU A 1 17.78 -15.49 6.94
CA LEU A 1 16.63 -15.69 7.84
C LEU A 1 15.70 -14.51 7.72
N SER A 2 14.38 -14.73 7.60
CA SER A 2 13.39 -13.66 7.65
C SER A 2 13.37 -12.98 9.04
N MET A 3 12.85 -11.75 9.14
CA MET A 3 12.69 -11.04 10.41
C MET A 3 11.93 -11.90 11.44
N GLN A 4 10.83 -12.54 11.01
CA GLN A 4 10.06 -13.46 11.84
C GLN A 4 10.90 -14.63 12.38
N GLN A 5 11.73 -15.25 11.55
CA GLN A 5 12.59 -16.36 11.97
C GLN A 5 13.65 -15.92 12.99
N ARG A 6 14.26 -14.75 12.77
CA ARG A 6 15.23 -14.18 13.73
C ARG A 6 14.56 -13.86 15.06
N PHE A 7 13.38 -13.25 15.04
CA PHE A 7 12.64 -12.95 16.26
C PHE A 7 12.23 -14.23 17.02
N ALA A 8 11.80 -15.28 16.32
CA ALA A 8 11.43 -16.56 16.93
C ALA A 8 12.60 -17.26 17.64
N GLN A 9 13.84 -17.00 17.21
CA GLN A 9 15.05 -17.53 17.87
C GLN A 9 15.43 -16.76 19.15
N THR A 10 14.99 -15.50 19.28
CA THR A 10 15.40 -14.61 20.36
C THR A 10 14.30 -14.32 21.38
N SER A 11 13.04 -14.68 21.10
CA SER A 11 11.90 -14.31 21.93
C SER A 11 10.89 -15.45 22.08
N SER A 12 10.45 -15.69 23.32
CA SER A 12 9.33 -16.60 23.64
C SER A 12 7.96 -16.07 23.19
N PHE A 13 7.86 -14.78 22.82
CA PHE A 13 6.62 -14.13 22.40
C PHE A 13 6.37 -14.20 20.89
N ALA A 14 7.15 -14.97 20.15
CA ALA A 14 7.05 -15.05 18.67
C ALA A 14 5.63 -15.41 18.18
N GLY A 15 4.89 -16.22 18.92
CA GLY A 15 3.52 -16.61 18.56
C GLY A 15 2.46 -15.50 18.74
N SER A 16 2.76 -14.43 19.46
CA SER A 16 1.83 -13.30 19.68
C SER A 16 2.05 -12.13 18.72
N VAL A 17 3.12 -12.15 17.93
CA VAL A 17 3.47 -11.08 16.98
C VAL A 17 3.00 -11.44 15.57
N ASN A 18 2.30 -10.50 14.94
CA ASN A 18 1.89 -10.62 13.54
C ASN A 18 2.96 -9.97 12.65
N PHE A 19 3.69 -10.79 11.89
CA PHE A 19 4.64 -10.32 10.89
C PHE A 19 4.00 -10.32 9.50
N GLY A 20 4.22 -9.26 8.74
CA GLY A 20 3.74 -9.20 7.36
C GLY A 20 3.99 -7.86 6.69
N THR A 21 3.78 -7.81 5.39
CA THR A 21 3.70 -6.56 4.65
C THR A 21 2.37 -5.86 4.96
N PHE A 22 2.28 -4.55 4.73
CA PHE A 22 1.02 -3.81 4.86
C PHE A 22 -0.13 -4.51 4.14
N HIS A 23 0.09 -4.92 2.90
CA HIS A 23 -0.93 -5.61 2.10
C HIS A 23 -1.37 -6.92 2.74
N SER A 24 -0.46 -7.72 3.30
CA SER A 24 -0.83 -8.99 3.94
C SER A 24 -1.66 -8.77 5.21
N ILE A 25 -1.35 -7.75 5.99
CA ILE A 25 -2.11 -7.40 7.21
C ILE A 25 -3.49 -6.83 6.83
N PHE A 26 -3.55 -5.92 5.86
CA PHE A 26 -4.81 -5.32 5.42
C PHE A 26 -5.73 -6.35 4.75
N TYR A 27 -5.16 -7.30 4.01
CA TYR A 27 -5.92 -8.42 3.46
C TYR A 27 -6.55 -9.28 4.56
N GLN A 28 -5.82 -9.58 5.64
CA GLN A 28 -6.37 -10.29 6.81
C GLN A 28 -7.52 -9.52 7.47
N ILE A 29 -7.40 -8.19 7.58
CA ILE A 29 -8.47 -7.33 8.10
C ILE A 29 -9.73 -7.46 7.24
N LEU A 30 -9.59 -7.39 5.93
CA LEU A 30 -10.70 -7.48 4.99
C LEU A 30 -11.33 -8.88 4.92
N LEU A 31 -10.51 -9.93 4.95
CA LEU A 31 -11.01 -11.32 5.01
C LEU A 31 -11.87 -11.54 6.25
N ARG A 32 -11.38 -11.11 7.41
CA ARG A 32 -12.13 -11.29 8.67
C ARG A 32 -13.44 -10.49 8.69
N SER A 33 -13.49 -9.35 8.04
CA SER A 33 -14.72 -8.54 7.94
C SER A 33 -15.72 -9.07 6.92
N GLY A 34 -15.34 -10.06 6.11
CA GLY A 34 -16.15 -10.56 4.99
C GLY A 34 -16.20 -9.64 3.76
N ARG A 35 -15.45 -8.53 3.77
CA ARG A 35 -15.36 -7.59 2.62
C ARG A 35 -14.71 -8.21 1.40
N VAL A 36 -13.72 -9.06 1.62
CA VAL A 36 -13.00 -9.80 0.59
C VAL A 36 -13.09 -11.29 0.88
N GLN A 37 -13.18 -12.12 -0.14
CA GLN A 37 -13.16 -13.58 -0.02
C GLN A 37 -11.81 -14.12 -0.52
N PRO A 38 -11.37 -15.30 -0.03
CA PRO A 38 -10.21 -15.96 -0.59
C PRO A 38 -10.37 -16.16 -2.11
N GLY A 39 -9.33 -15.82 -2.87
CA GLY A 39 -9.36 -15.95 -4.34
C GLY A 39 -9.83 -14.70 -5.10
N ASN A 40 -10.37 -13.68 -4.44
CA ASN A 40 -10.77 -12.44 -5.11
C ASN A 40 -9.59 -11.49 -5.43
N LEU A 41 -8.41 -11.75 -4.86
CA LEU A 41 -7.25 -10.92 -5.14
C LEU A 41 -6.73 -11.18 -6.56
N LEU A 42 -6.75 -10.14 -7.38
CA LEU A 42 -6.32 -10.22 -8.77
C LEU A 42 -4.79 -10.21 -8.88
N ASN A 43 -4.24 -11.21 -9.55
CA ASN A 43 -2.84 -11.18 -9.97
C ASN A 43 -2.65 -10.38 -11.26
N GLU A 44 -1.38 -10.12 -11.63
CA GLU A 44 -1.05 -9.33 -12.83
C GLU A 44 -1.68 -9.89 -14.11
N ARG A 45 -1.66 -11.21 -14.29
CA ARG A 45 -2.25 -11.85 -15.47
C ARG A 45 -3.76 -11.65 -15.53
N GLN A 46 -4.45 -11.73 -14.41
CA GLN A 46 -5.89 -11.49 -14.33
C GLN A 46 -6.22 -10.03 -14.63
N LYS A 47 -5.46 -9.07 -14.10
CA LYS A 47 -5.60 -7.65 -14.41
C LYS A 47 -5.40 -7.37 -15.91
N LEU A 48 -4.36 -7.95 -16.50
CA LEU A 48 -4.12 -7.85 -17.95
C LEU A 48 -5.28 -8.43 -18.75
N ASN A 49 -5.83 -9.57 -18.37
CA ASN A 49 -6.99 -10.20 -19.03
C ASN A 49 -8.25 -9.31 -18.96
N LEU A 50 -8.39 -8.48 -17.94
CA LEU A 50 -9.51 -7.54 -17.84
C LEU A 50 -9.29 -6.29 -18.69
N ILE A 51 -8.10 -5.70 -18.71
CA ILE A 51 -7.86 -4.42 -19.37
C ILE A 51 -7.62 -4.59 -20.87
N TYR A 52 -6.98 -5.65 -21.30
CA TYR A 52 -6.59 -5.86 -22.69
C TYR A 52 -7.77 -5.83 -23.69
N PRO A 53 -8.91 -6.52 -23.45
CA PRO A 53 -10.08 -6.43 -24.32
C PRO A 53 -10.67 -5.01 -24.37
N ILE A 54 -10.59 -4.23 -23.29
CA ILE A 54 -11.09 -2.86 -23.22
C ILE A 54 -10.26 -1.96 -24.13
N LEU A 55 -8.93 -2.08 -24.04
CA LEU A 55 -8.02 -1.30 -24.87
C LEU A 55 -8.18 -1.63 -26.35
N LYS A 56 -8.26 -2.92 -26.70
CA LYS A 56 -8.45 -3.35 -28.10
C LYS A 56 -9.70 -2.84 -28.78
N LYS A 57 -10.77 -2.54 -28.02
CA LYS A 57 -11.99 -1.91 -28.58
C LYS A 57 -11.74 -0.47 -29.03
N ASN A 58 -10.77 0.20 -28.44
CA ASN A 58 -10.49 1.61 -28.73
C ASN A 58 -9.43 1.77 -29.82
N LYS A 59 -8.32 1.03 -29.73
CA LYS A 59 -7.20 1.07 -30.67
C LYS A 59 -6.40 -0.24 -30.61
N GLU A 60 -5.52 -0.48 -31.58
CA GLU A 60 -4.51 -1.53 -31.45
C GLU A 60 -3.63 -1.30 -30.21
N CYS A 61 -3.46 -2.36 -29.45
CA CYS A 61 -2.81 -2.29 -28.14
C CYS A 61 -1.73 -3.36 -27.99
N SER A 62 -0.52 -2.95 -27.62
CA SER A 62 0.55 -3.85 -27.18
C SER A 62 0.41 -4.22 -25.71
N ALA A 63 1.14 -5.27 -25.29
CA ALA A 63 1.21 -5.66 -23.88
C ALA A 63 1.84 -4.55 -23.00
N GLU A 64 2.76 -3.75 -23.55
CA GLU A 64 3.39 -2.62 -22.87
C GLU A 64 2.39 -1.51 -22.59
N ILE A 65 1.53 -1.18 -23.57
CA ILE A 65 0.44 -0.19 -23.37
C ILE A 65 -0.52 -0.69 -22.29
N ALA A 66 -0.91 -1.96 -22.31
CA ALA A 66 -1.78 -2.51 -21.28
C ALA A 66 -1.15 -2.41 -19.88
N LYS A 67 0.14 -2.67 -19.76
CA LYS A 67 0.87 -2.52 -18.50
C LYS A 67 0.94 -1.05 -18.04
N SER A 68 1.26 -0.12 -18.94
CA SER A 68 1.28 1.31 -18.62
C SER A 68 -0.09 1.83 -18.14
N PHE A 69 -1.20 1.31 -18.70
CA PHE A 69 -2.54 1.62 -18.20
C PHE A 69 -2.80 1.07 -16.80
N LEU A 70 -2.37 -0.17 -16.49
CA LEU A 70 -2.50 -0.71 -15.14
C LEU A 70 -1.70 0.10 -14.13
N ASP A 71 -0.48 0.52 -14.48
CA ASP A 71 0.36 1.38 -13.65
C ASP A 71 -0.27 2.77 -13.45
N ALA A 72 -0.86 3.34 -14.51
CA ALA A 72 -1.59 4.61 -14.42
C ALA A 72 -2.85 4.51 -13.55
N ILE A 73 -3.62 3.41 -13.68
CA ILE A 73 -4.80 3.15 -12.84
C ILE A 73 -4.40 3.01 -11.37
N ALA A 74 -3.36 2.23 -11.08
CA ALA A 74 -2.83 2.06 -9.73
C ALA A 74 -2.39 3.41 -9.13
N TYR A 75 -1.64 4.20 -9.89
CA TYR A 75 -1.23 5.54 -9.46
C TYR A 75 -2.43 6.45 -9.17
N TYR A 76 -3.42 6.49 -10.08
CA TYR A 76 -4.62 7.30 -9.90
C TYR A 76 -5.43 6.89 -8.67
N LYS A 77 -5.59 5.59 -8.41
CA LYS A 77 -6.27 5.08 -7.22
C LYS A 77 -5.59 5.52 -5.92
N ASN A 78 -4.27 5.56 -5.91
CA ASN A 78 -3.49 5.90 -4.73
C ASN A 78 -3.37 7.41 -4.46
N THR A 79 -3.33 8.22 -5.51
CA THR A 79 -3.00 9.66 -5.40
C THR A 79 -4.16 10.58 -5.74
N GLY A 80 -5.05 10.17 -6.64
CA GLY A 80 -6.07 11.03 -7.25
C GLY A 80 -5.50 12.08 -8.23
N GLU A 81 -4.18 12.09 -8.48
CA GLU A 81 -3.49 13.09 -9.31
C GLU A 81 -3.66 12.79 -10.80
N LYS A 82 -4.65 13.41 -11.44
CA LYS A 82 -5.00 13.15 -12.84
C LYS A 82 -3.88 13.48 -13.82
N GLU A 83 -3.22 14.61 -13.67
CA GLU A 83 -2.17 15.07 -14.59
C GLU A 83 -1.00 14.10 -14.64
N LYS A 84 -0.41 13.79 -13.49
CA LYS A 84 0.68 12.81 -13.39
C LYS A 84 0.27 11.39 -13.78
N THR A 85 -1.00 11.04 -13.63
CA THR A 85 -1.54 9.77 -14.12
C THR A 85 -1.45 9.71 -15.64
N LEU A 86 -1.83 10.80 -16.32
CA LEU A 86 -1.83 10.87 -17.78
C LEU A 86 -0.41 10.88 -18.38
N GLU A 87 0.60 11.29 -17.63
CA GLU A 87 2.00 11.20 -18.04
C GLU A 87 2.52 9.76 -18.18
N LYS A 88 1.84 8.80 -17.53
CA LYS A 88 2.23 7.37 -17.54
C LYS A 88 1.74 6.60 -18.78
N ILE A 89 0.90 7.21 -19.59
CA ILE A 89 0.32 6.58 -20.78
C ILE A 89 0.66 7.40 -22.04
N PRO A 90 0.70 6.76 -23.24
CA PRO A 90 0.98 7.47 -24.48
C PRO A 90 -0.03 8.59 -24.77
N GLU A 91 0.43 9.66 -25.41
CA GLU A 91 -0.34 10.89 -25.67
C GLU A 91 -1.69 10.63 -26.35
N GLU A 92 -1.67 9.77 -27.35
CA GLU A 92 -2.86 9.42 -28.14
C GLU A 92 -3.95 8.68 -27.34
N TRP A 93 -3.63 8.23 -26.13
CA TRP A 93 -4.55 7.50 -25.25
C TRP A 93 -5.09 8.36 -24.08
N LYS A 94 -4.51 9.54 -23.83
CA LYS A 94 -4.85 10.37 -22.66
C LYS A 94 -6.34 10.73 -22.61
N ASN A 95 -6.93 11.06 -23.75
CA ASN A 95 -8.36 11.41 -23.83
C ASN A 95 -9.30 10.23 -23.54
N CYS A 96 -8.83 9.01 -23.76
CA CYS A 96 -9.62 7.78 -23.53
C CYS A 96 -9.50 7.26 -22.09
N PHE A 97 -8.51 7.72 -21.31
CA PHE A 97 -8.24 7.22 -19.96
C PHE A 97 -9.49 7.19 -19.05
N PRO A 98 -10.31 8.25 -18.94
CA PRO A 98 -11.48 8.23 -18.04
C PRO A 98 -12.52 7.17 -18.42
N GLN A 99 -12.68 6.89 -19.70
CA GLN A 99 -13.58 5.83 -20.18
C GLN A 99 -13.00 4.46 -19.88
N ILE A 100 -11.72 4.22 -20.23
CA ILE A 100 -11.02 2.96 -20.00
C ILE A 100 -10.99 2.62 -18.50
N TYR A 101 -10.72 3.62 -17.64
CA TYR A 101 -10.76 3.45 -16.20
C TYR A 101 -12.13 2.96 -15.71
N ARG A 102 -13.23 3.61 -16.15
CA ARG A 102 -14.60 3.18 -15.77
C ARG A 102 -14.93 1.77 -16.26
N GLU A 103 -14.55 1.44 -17.50
CA GLU A 103 -14.77 0.10 -18.06
C GLU A 103 -13.98 -0.97 -17.32
N TYR A 104 -12.72 -0.68 -16.95
CA TYR A 104 -11.89 -1.56 -16.14
C TYR A 104 -12.49 -1.80 -14.74
N GLU A 105 -12.90 -0.74 -14.06
CA GLU A 105 -13.53 -0.86 -12.73
C GLU A 105 -14.85 -1.67 -12.82
N SER A 106 -15.65 -1.45 -13.86
CA SER A 106 -16.87 -2.23 -14.11
C SER A 106 -16.55 -3.72 -14.34
N ALA A 107 -15.55 -4.02 -15.18
CA ALA A 107 -15.14 -5.39 -15.47
C ALA A 107 -14.59 -6.09 -14.20
N ARG A 108 -13.76 -5.39 -13.42
CA ARG A 108 -13.21 -5.86 -12.15
C ARG A 108 -14.33 -6.18 -11.13
N THR A 109 -15.30 -5.28 -11.01
CA THR A 109 -16.44 -5.46 -10.09
C THR A 109 -17.30 -6.66 -10.47
N LYS A 110 -17.55 -6.88 -11.77
CA LYS A 110 -18.30 -8.05 -12.26
C LYS A 110 -17.68 -9.38 -11.86
N VAL A 111 -16.35 -9.47 -11.84
CA VAL A 111 -15.64 -10.67 -11.38
C VAL A 111 -15.38 -10.68 -9.87
N ARG A 112 -15.90 -9.70 -9.14
CA ARG A 112 -15.63 -9.47 -7.70
C ARG A 112 -14.13 -9.41 -7.39
N GLY A 113 -13.34 -8.98 -8.36
CA GLY A 113 -11.89 -8.87 -8.24
C GLY A 113 -11.50 -7.67 -7.36
N VAL A 114 -10.46 -7.84 -6.57
CA VAL A 114 -9.85 -6.79 -5.75
C VAL A 114 -8.37 -6.73 -6.11
N ASP A 115 -7.86 -5.57 -6.47
CA ASP A 115 -6.42 -5.36 -6.62
C ASP A 115 -5.80 -4.83 -5.31
N PHE A 116 -4.48 -4.67 -5.30
CA PHE A 116 -3.78 -4.19 -4.10
C PHE A 116 -4.17 -2.75 -3.71
N ASP A 117 -4.51 -1.91 -4.69
CA ASP A 117 -4.87 -0.52 -4.45
C ASP A 117 -6.32 -0.41 -3.94
N ASP A 118 -7.23 -1.24 -4.47
CA ASP A 118 -8.59 -1.37 -3.92
C ASP A 118 -8.56 -1.87 -2.48
N MET A 119 -7.66 -2.80 -2.17
CA MET A 119 -7.52 -3.36 -0.83
C MET A 119 -7.17 -2.28 0.20
N LEU A 120 -6.29 -1.33 -0.15
CA LEU A 120 -5.99 -0.19 0.72
C LEU A 120 -7.22 0.68 0.95
N LYS A 121 -7.95 1.01 -0.12
CA LYS A 121 -9.18 1.80 -0.05
C LYS A 121 -10.24 1.12 0.80
N GLU A 122 -10.54 -0.14 0.53
CA GLU A 122 -11.52 -0.93 1.26
C GLU A 122 -11.18 -1.08 2.75
N CYS A 123 -9.89 -1.25 3.07
CA CYS A 123 -9.44 -1.35 4.45
C CYS A 123 -9.59 -0.02 5.20
N GLU A 124 -9.22 1.09 4.57
CA GLU A 124 -9.41 2.43 5.14
C GLU A 124 -10.90 2.70 5.40
N GLU A 125 -11.76 2.50 4.39
CA GLU A 125 -13.22 2.70 4.50
C GLU A 125 -13.84 1.81 5.58
N LEU A 126 -13.42 0.54 5.66
CA LEU A 126 -13.88 -0.37 6.71
C LEU A 126 -13.56 0.18 8.09
N LEU A 127 -12.31 0.57 8.33
CA LEU A 127 -11.88 1.03 9.64
C LEU A 127 -12.46 2.42 10.00
N GLN A 128 -12.74 3.27 9.01
CA GLN A 128 -13.40 4.56 9.24
C GLN A 128 -14.87 4.39 9.61
N ASN A 129 -15.60 3.53 8.90
CA ASN A 129 -17.06 3.47 8.97
C ASN A 129 -17.60 2.35 9.86
N ASN A 130 -16.75 1.41 10.30
CA ASN A 130 -17.15 0.27 11.15
C ASN A 130 -16.39 0.30 12.47
N THR A 131 -16.95 0.99 13.46
CA THR A 131 -16.35 1.11 14.79
C THR A 131 -16.06 -0.24 15.47
N PRO A 132 -16.95 -1.25 15.47
CA PRO A 132 -16.64 -2.56 16.05
C PRO A 132 -15.42 -3.24 15.41
N GLN A 133 -15.26 -3.18 14.08
CA GLN A 133 -14.07 -3.72 13.41
C GLN A 133 -12.82 -2.95 13.78
N ARG A 134 -12.89 -1.61 13.79
CA ARG A 134 -11.76 -0.76 14.21
C ARG A 134 -11.33 -1.07 15.63
N GLU A 135 -12.25 -1.12 16.59
CA GLU A 135 -11.94 -1.42 18.00
C GLU A 135 -11.35 -2.82 18.19
N TYR A 136 -11.86 -3.81 17.46
CA TYR A 136 -11.29 -5.15 17.49
C TYR A 136 -9.83 -5.16 17.09
N TRP A 137 -9.48 -4.50 15.98
CA TRP A 137 -8.10 -4.47 15.50
C TRP A 137 -7.19 -3.58 16.33
N GLN A 138 -7.69 -2.48 16.90
CA GLN A 138 -6.97 -1.64 17.87
C GLN A 138 -6.60 -2.42 19.15
N LYS A 139 -7.48 -3.31 19.61
CA LYS A 139 -7.20 -4.19 20.75
C LYS A 139 -6.19 -5.28 20.40
N ARG A 140 -6.28 -5.80 19.19
CA ARG A 140 -5.38 -6.86 18.71
C ARG A 140 -3.97 -6.37 18.44
N PHE A 141 -3.83 -5.19 17.90
CA PHE A 141 -2.55 -4.53 17.60
C PHE A 141 -2.23 -3.46 18.65
N SER A 142 -1.87 -3.88 19.86
CA SER A 142 -1.53 -2.96 20.94
C SER A 142 -0.23 -2.17 20.69
N HIS A 143 0.63 -2.68 19.82
CA HIS A 143 1.88 -2.06 19.35
C HIS A 143 2.01 -2.28 17.85
N ILE A 144 2.44 -1.28 17.13
CA ILE A 144 2.68 -1.33 15.69
C ILE A 144 4.13 -0.93 15.43
N LEU A 145 4.89 -1.82 14.81
CA LEU A 145 6.28 -1.57 14.42
C LEU A 145 6.35 -1.56 12.89
N ILE A 146 6.93 -0.51 12.33
CA ILE A 146 7.01 -0.30 10.88
C ILE A 146 8.46 -0.10 10.50
N ASP A 147 8.92 -0.93 9.58
CA ASP A 147 10.21 -0.80 8.92
C ASP A 147 10.04 -0.10 7.57
N GLU A 148 11.09 0.54 7.05
CA GLU A 148 11.10 1.26 5.77
C GLU A 148 9.95 2.28 5.67
N PHE A 149 9.75 3.07 6.73
CA PHE A 149 8.62 3.99 6.84
C PHE A 149 8.60 5.07 5.74
N GLN A 150 9.74 5.40 5.12
CA GLN A 150 9.82 6.34 4.01
C GLN A 150 9.07 5.84 2.75
N ASP A 151 8.82 4.54 2.62
CA ASP A 151 8.21 3.93 1.44
C ASP A 151 6.68 3.83 1.53
N ILE A 152 6.07 4.24 2.66
CA ILE A 152 4.62 4.18 2.82
C ILE A 152 3.92 5.25 1.99
N ASN A 153 2.76 4.90 1.44
CA ASN A 153 1.87 5.87 0.83
C ASN A 153 0.92 6.48 1.87
N TYR A 154 0.27 7.59 1.49
CA TYR A 154 -0.61 8.32 2.40
C TYR A 154 -1.77 7.47 2.93
N ARG A 155 -2.33 6.57 2.10
CA ARG A 155 -3.44 5.71 2.52
C ARG A 155 -3.00 4.66 3.55
N GLN A 156 -1.82 4.07 3.36
CA GLN A 156 -1.21 3.18 4.37
C GLN A 156 -1.00 3.91 5.69
N TYR A 157 -0.51 5.16 5.64
CA TYR A 157 -0.39 6.01 6.82
C TYR A 157 -1.74 6.23 7.52
N CYS A 158 -2.81 6.57 6.77
CA CYS A 158 -4.15 6.74 7.32
C CYS A 158 -4.67 5.48 8.02
N ILE A 159 -4.44 4.30 7.44
CA ILE A 159 -4.83 3.02 8.04
C ILE A 159 -4.06 2.77 9.35
N VAL A 160 -2.74 3.00 9.35
CA VAL A 160 -1.92 2.90 10.57
C VAL A 160 -2.44 3.84 11.66
N ARG A 161 -2.76 5.07 11.32
CA ARG A 161 -3.33 6.06 12.24
C ARG A 161 -4.65 5.57 12.85
N LEU A 162 -5.56 5.03 12.04
CA LEU A 162 -6.83 4.47 12.54
C LEU A 162 -6.61 3.28 13.48
N LEU A 163 -5.68 2.39 13.15
CA LEU A 163 -5.34 1.25 13.99
C LEU A 163 -4.69 1.66 15.32
N ALA A 164 -3.87 2.69 15.30
CA ALA A 164 -3.13 3.18 16.47
C ALA A 164 -3.87 4.24 17.29
N GLU A 165 -5.01 4.75 16.82
CA GLU A 165 -5.74 5.89 17.41
C GLU A 165 -5.93 5.78 18.93
N ARG A 166 -6.24 4.57 19.40
CA ARG A 166 -6.53 4.31 20.82
C ARG A 166 -5.31 4.29 21.72
N HIS A 167 -4.22 3.64 21.26
CA HIS A 167 -3.04 3.35 22.10
C HIS A 167 -1.82 4.19 21.75
N LYS A 168 -1.75 4.71 20.52
CA LYS A 168 -0.64 5.51 19.98
C LYS A 168 0.76 4.86 20.06
N ASN A 169 0.81 3.55 20.30
CA ASN A 169 2.06 2.79 20.41
C ASN A 169 2.55 2.41 19.02
N VAL A 170 3.19 3.33 18.35
CA VAL A 170 3.77 3.11 17.02
C VAL A 170 5.26 3.40 17.08
N PHE A 171 6.05 2.46 16.57
CA PHE A 171 7.48 2.61 16.36
C PHE A 171 7.78 2.51 14.88
N ALA A 172 8.40 3.52 14.31
CA ALA A 172 8.73 3.58 12.90
C ALA A 172 10.23 3.75 12.71
N VAL A 173 10.79 3.00 11.76
CA VAL A 173 12.18 3.14 11.32
C VAL A 173 12.15 3.48 9.83
N GLY A 174 12.97 4.44 9.41
CA GLY A 174 13.04 4.85 8.02
C GLY A 174 14.19 5.84 7.81
N ASP A 175 14.52 6.03 6.55
CA ASP A 175 15.58 6.92 6.10
C ASP A 175 15.06 7.72 4.90
N ASP A 176 14.84 9.01 5.06
CA ASP A 176 14.28 9.89 4.02
C ASP A 176 15.18 9.94 2.77
N ASP A 177 16.50 9.78 2.94
CA ASP A 177 17.44 9.78 1.83
C ASP A 177 17.35 8.52 0.96
N GLN A 178 16.76 7.42 1.50
CA GLN A 178 16.50 6.18 0.77
C GLN A 178 15.11 6.12 0.12
N ALA A 179 14.33 7.19 0.14
CA ALA A 179 12.98 7.25 -0.41
C ALA A 179 12.97 7.22 -1.95
N ILE A 180 13.02 6.04 -2.55
CA ILE A 180 13.04 5.84 -4.02
C ILE A 180 11.68 5.47 -4.63
N TYR A 181 10.64 5.24 -3.83
CA TYR A 181 9.31 4.75 -4.28
C TYR A 181 8.26 5.88 -4.43
N SER A 182 8.66 7.12 -4.60
CA SER A 182 7.74 8.24 -4.87
C SER A 182 6.87 8.01 -6.12
N PHE A 183 7.39 7.31 -7.13
CA PHE A 183 6.66 6.93 -8.34
C PHE A 183 5.51 5.93 -8.09
N ARG A 184 5.51 5.23 -6.95
CA ARG A 184 4.41 4.36 -6.47
C ARG A 184 3.49 5.06 -5.47
N GLY A 185 3.67 6.38 -5.26
CA GLY A 185 2.87 7.17 -4.34
C GLY A 185 3.41 7.23 -2.92
N ALA A 186 4.64 6.74 -2.66
CA ALA A 186 5.32 6.98 -1.39
C ALA A 186 5.45 8.49 -1.14
N ARG A 187 5.18 8.89 0.10
CA ARG A 187 5.23 10.31 0.50
C ARG A 187 6.14 10.49 1.70
N PRO A 188 7.36 11.00 1.51
CA PRO A 188 8.27 11.34 2.62
C PRO A 188 7.62 12.26 3.67
N ALA A 189 6.67 13.11 3.25
CA ALA A 189 5.86 13.92 4.17
C ALA A 189 5.13 13.10 5.24
N CYS A 190 4.87 11.79 5.03
CA CYS A 190 4.26 10.93 6.04
C CYS A 190 5.13 10.81 7.30
N MET A 191 6.46 10.86 7.17
CA MET A 191 7.38 10.86 8.33
C MET A 191 7.15 12.09 9.22
N GLN A 192 7.09 13.27 8.61
CA GLN A 192 6.84 14.52 9.34
C GLN A 192 5.43 14.57 9.95
N MET A 193 4.44 14.03 9.23
CA MET A 193 3.07 13.90 9.75
C MET A 193 3.05 12.96 10.96
N PHE A 194 3.74 11.83 10.89
CA PHE A 194 3.86 10.88 11.99
C PHE A 194 4.43 11.53 13.23
N VAL A 195 5.56 12.24 13.10
CA VAL A 195 6.18 12.95 14.24
C VAL A 195 5.21 13.92 14.91
N ARG A 196 4.45 14.69 14.12
CA ARG A 196 3.49 15.67 14.65
C ARG A 196 2.26 15.03 15.29
N GLU A 197 1.63 14.07 14.59
CA GLU A 197 0.34 13.51 15.01
C GLU A 197 0.47 12.54 16.21
N PHE A 198 1.60 11.84 16.28
CA PHE A 198 1.88 10.93 17.38
C PHE A 198 2.73 11.56 18.50
N ALA A 199 3.17 12.83 18.35
CA ALA A 199 4.15 13.48 19.22
C ALA A 199 5.40 12.59 19.42
N ALA A 200 5.88 11.99 18.33
CA ALA A 200 6.90 10.96 18.37
C ALA A 200 8.27 11.53 18.74
N THR A 201 8.98 10.84 19.61
CA THR A 201 10.40 11.13 19.89
C THR A 201 11.25 10.64 18.74
N GLN A 202 12.05 11.51 18.16
CA GLN A 202 12.99 11.18 17.09
C GLN A 202 14.35 10.78 17.64
N ILE A 203 14.88 9.66 17.16
CA ILE A 203 16.22 9.17 17.50
C ILE A 203 16.99 9.00 16.20
N LEU A 204 18.10 9.71 16.05
CA LEU A 204 18.99 9.61 14.90
C LEU A 204 20.04 8.52 15.12
N LEU A 205 20.10 7.58 14.18
CA LEU A 205 21.16 6.58 14.11
C LEU A 205 22.34 7.16 13.31
N ARG A 206 23.37 7.67 14.02
CA ARG A 206 24.47 8.43 13.41
C ARG A 206 25.62 7.55 12.94
N THR A 207 25.66 6.29 13.32
CA THR A 207 26.79 5.40 13.01
C THR A 207 26.37 4.36 12.00
N ASN A 208 27.09 4.32 10.87
CA ASN A 208 26.92 3.27 9.87
C ASN A 208 27.79 2.06 10.24
N TYR A 209 27.14 0.93 10.55
CA TYR A 209 27.81 -0.35 10.85
C TYR A 209 27.80 -1.33 9.67
N ARG A 210 27.21 -0.94 8.52
CA ARG A 210 27.02 -1.82 7.36
C ARG A 210 28.11 -1.66 6.33
N SER A 211 28.49 -0.44 6.00
CA SER A 211 29.39 -0.13 4.92
C SER A 211 30.84 0.08 5.43
N HIS A 212 31.81 -0.24 4.58
CA HIS A 212 33.20 0.12 4.84
C HIS A 212 33.38 1.65 4.87
N GLN A 213 34.38 2.13 5.64
CA GLN A 213 34.60 3.57 5.86
C GLN A 213 34.78 4.32 4.52
N ASP A 214 35.51 3.73 3.57
CA ASP A 214 35.77 4.33 2.24
C ASP A 214 34.51 4.53 1.36
N ILE A 215 33.36 3.99 1.80
CA ILE A 215 32.07 4.16 1.10
C ILE A 215 31.21 5.25 1.78
N VAL A 216 31.52 5.57 3.04
CA VAL A 216 30.74 6.49 3.86
C VAL A 216 31.31 7.91 3.83
N GLU A 217 32.59 8.07 3.43
CA GLU A 217 33.25 9.35 3.16
C GLU A 217 32.95 9.86 1.75
#